data_e559e6ac5504213f28b7ffa8eeecc2db
#
_entry.id   e559e6ac5504213f28b7ffa8eeecc2db
#
_cell.length_a   1.000
_cell.length_b   1.000
_cell.length_c   1.000
_cell.angle_alpha   90.00
_cell.angle_beta   90.00
_cell.angle_gamma   90.00
#
_symmetry.space_group_name_H-M   'P 1'
#
loop_
_entity.id
_entity.type
_entity.pdbx_description
1 polymer ?
#
loop_
_entity_poly.entity_id
_entity_poly.type
_entity_poly.pdbx_seq_one_letter_code
_entity_poly.pdbx_strand_id
1 'polypeptide(L)'
;MQINSGLSSCEGNHVMASHRQRTAARQPGPTWDPDLRELRVGELVVKRFRQPASNQVTVLTSFEELCWPRRIDDPLSGNSEVEPKRRVRDTVFALNRNHVTANVLAFEADGTGTGIIWKWCG
;
A
#
# COMPACT_ATOMS: atom_id res chain seq x y z
N MET A 1 20.75 11.01 3.41
CA MET A 1 20.39 10.50 3.57
C MET A 1 19.98 10.05 3.37
N GLN A 2 19.87 9.88 3.12
CA GLN A 2 19.40 9.34 2.97
C GLN A 2 18.85 8.83 3.24
N ILE A 3 18.64 8.76 3.32
CA ILE A 3 18.01 8.31 3.58
C ILE A 3 17.58 7.82 3.59
N ASN A 4 17.21 7.62 3.54
CA ASN A 4 16.54 7.05 3.50
C ASN A 4 16.28 6.35 3.57
N SER A 5 16.42 6.30 3.77
CA SER A 5 16.29 5.31 4.05
C SER A 5 15.39 4.27 3.49
N GLY A 6 14.43 3.72 3.99
CA GLY A 6 13.63 2.66 3.53
C GLY A 6 13.33 2.73 2.10
N LEU A 7 13.07 3.85 1.68
CA LEU A 7 12.76 4.03 0.32
C LEU A 7 13.83 3.52 -0.53
N SER A 8 14.94 3.40 0.03
CA SER A 8 16.05 3.10 -0.75
C SER A 8 15.99 1.81 -1.49
N SER A 9 15.38 0.79 -0.96
CA SER A 9 15.41 -0.47 -1.69
C SER A 9 14.61 -0.38 -2.97
N CYS A 10 13.49 0.29 -2.97
CA CYS A 10 12.73 0.43 -4.18
C CYS A 10 13.40 1.37 -5.15
N GLU A 11 14.02 2.39 -4.64
CA GLU A 11 14.70 3.32 -5.48
C GLU A 11 15.90 2.70 -6.13
N GLY A 12 16.58 1.85 -5.45
CA GLY A 12 17.73 1.20 -6.00
C GLY A 12 17.36 0.43 -7.23
N ASN A 13 16.26 -0.28 -7.18
CA ASN A 13 15.83 -1.02 -8.31
C ASN A 13 15.50 -0.10 -9.45
N HIS A 14 14.92 1.00 -9.14
CA HIS A 14 14.51 1.91 -10.15
C HIS A 14 15.67 2.56 -10.85
N VAL A 15 16.63 2.93 -10.12
CA VAL A 15 17.74 3.63 -10.65
C VAL A 15 18.45 2.92 -11.71
N MET A 16 18.50 1.67 -11.59
CA MET A 16 19.15 0.94 -12.56
C MET A 16 18.65 1.23 -13.86
N ALA A 17 17.49 1.50 -13.87
CA ALA A 17 16.98 1.68 -15.11
C ALA A 17 17.21 2.98 -15.63
N SER A 18 17.42 3.76 -14.96
CA SER A 18 17.52 5.07 -15.28
C SER A 18 17.57 5.56 -16.55
N HIS A 19 17.65 5.32 -16.58
CA HIS A 19 17.51 5.76 -17.15
C HIS A 19 16.95 5.60 -18.01
N ARG A 20 16.61 5.21 -18.22
CA ARG A 20 15.96 4.94 -18.74
C ARG A 20 15.03 4.89 -18.89
N GLN A 21 14.62 4.96 -18.90
CA GLN A 21 13.73 4.90 -18.86
C GLN A 21 12.98 5.15 -19.07
N ARG A 22 12.80 5.40 -19.44
CA ARG A 22 12.04 5.65 -19.57
C ARG A 22 11.18 5.53 -19.49
N THR A 23 11.00 5.21 -19.36
CA THR A 23 10.18 4.98 -19.26
C THR A 23 9.03 5.50 -19.15
N ALA A 24 8.83 5.88 -19.35
CA ALA A 24 7.80 6.79 -19.38
C ALA A 24 6.48 6.20 -19.56
N ALA A 25 6.36 5.29 -20.38
CA ALA A 25 5.10 4.66 -20.58
C ALA A 25 4.67 3.84 -19.39
N ARG A 26 5.57 3.59 -18.50
CA ARG A 26 5.26 2.75 -17.39
C ARG A 26 4.44 3.50 -16.35
N GLN A 27 3.36 2.92 -15.93
CA GLN A 27 2.53 3.52 -14.91
C GLN A 27 3.22 3.48 -13.57
N PRO A 28 3.22 4.56 -12.80
CA PRO A 28 3.82 4.50 -11.47
C PRO A 28 3.01 3.59 -10.57
N GLY A 29 3.68 2.97 -9.64
CA GLY A 29 3.02 2.15 -8.66
C GLY A 29 2.50 2.96 -7.50
N PRO A 30 1.83 2.30 -6.57
CA PRO A 30 1.35 2.99 -5.37
C PRO A 30 2.51 3.38 -4.47
N THR A 31 2.30 4.39 -3.67
CA THR A 31 3.26 4.84 -2.67
C THR A 31 2.51 5.23 -1.41
N TRP A 32 3.01 4.81 -0.27
CA TRP A 32 2.46 5.23 1.01
C TRP A 32 3.44 6.19 1.67
N ASP A 33 2.97 7.40 1.96
CA ASP A 33 3.76 8.42 2.63
C ASP A 33 3.31 8.54 4.08
N PRO A 34 4.09 8.03 5.03
CA PRO A 34 3.67 8.08 6.43
C PRO A 34 3.69 9.47 7.03
N ASP A 35 4.49 10.36 6.49
CA ASP A 35 4.55 11.73 7.02
C ASP A 35 3.33 12.52 6.64
N LEU A 36 2.92 12.41 5.40
CA LEU A 36 1.73 13.09 4.93
C LEU A 36 0.48 12.27 5.17
N ARG A 37 0.65 11.00 5.53
CA ARG A 37 -0.43 10.05 5.75
C ARG A 37 -1.30 9.95 4.51
N GLU A 38 -0.65 9.77 3.37
CA GLU A 38 -1.33 9.71 2.08
C GLU A 38 -0.90 8.50 1.28
N LEU A 39 -1.89 7.84 0.67
CA LEU A 39 -1.64 6.80 -0.31
C LEU A 39 -1.77 7.47 -1.67
N ARG A 40 -0.75 7.34 -2.48
CA ARG A 40 -0.68 8.01 -3.78
C ARG A 40 -0.34 7.07 -4.90
N VAL A 41 -0.71 7.48 -6.11
CA VAL A 41 -0.23 6.85 -7.32
C VAL A 41 0.27 8.00 -8.18
N GLY A 42 1.58 8.10 -8.31
CA GLY A 42 2.17 9.28 -8.94
C GLY A 42 1.81 10.51 -8.14
N GLU A 43 1.19 11.47 -8.79
CA GLU A 43 0.79 12.68 -8.11
C GLU A 43 -0.66 12.65 -7.61
N LEU A 44 -1.38 11.57 -7.91
CA LEU A 44 -2.75 11.46 -7.44
C LEU A 44 -2.79 10.99 -6.01
N VAL A 45 -3.53 11.70 -5.18
CA VAL A 45 -3.77 11.25 -3.81
C VAL A 45 -4.99 10.34 -3.87
N VAL A 46 -4.79 9.07 -3.52
CA VAL A 46 -5.88 8.11 -3.53
C VAL A 46 -6.62 8.15 -2.21
N LYS A 47 -5.90 8.22 -1.12
CA LYS A 47 -6.53 8.21 0.19
C LYS A 47 -5.69 9.03 1.16
N ARG A 48 -6.36 9.82 1.97
CA ARG A 48 -5.68 10.67 2.96
C ARG A 48 -6.26 10.35 4.32
N PHE A 49 -5.38 10.15 5.29
CA PHE A 49 -5.81 9.76 6.62
C PHE A 49 -5.79 10.96 7.54
N ARG A 50 -6.95 11.32 8.08
CA ARG A 50 -7.06 12.42 9.03
C ARG A 50 -7.28 11.93 10.44
N GLN A 51 -7.67 10.67 10.57
CA GLN A 51 -7.93 10.05 11.85
C GLN A 51 -6.98 8.88 12.04
N PRO A 52 -6.69 8.51 13.26
CA PRO A 52 -5.88 7.31 13.48
C PRO A 52 -6.54 6.09 12.84
N ALA A 53 -5.76 5.26 12.22
CA ALA A 53 -6.26 4.08 11.54
C ALA A 53 -5.16 3.02 11.54
N SER A 54 -4.81 2.52 12.72
CA SER A 54 -3.60 1.74 12.88
C SER A 54 -3.55 0.49 12.00
N ASN A 55 -4.65 -0.24 11.86
CA ASN A 55 -4.62 -1.43 11.02
C ASN A 55 -4.39 -1.09 9.56
N GLN A 56 -5.06 -0.06 9.06
CA GLN A 56 -4.87 0.36 7.69
C GLN A 56 -3.45 0.84 7.46
N VAL A 57 -2.92 1.62 8.37
CA VAL A 57 -1.56 2.14 8.27
C VAL A 57 -0.55 0.99 8.30
N THR A 58 -0.79 -0.02 9.13
CA THR A 58 0.09 -1.19 9.19
C THR A 58 0.11 -1.91 7.84
N VAL A 59 -1.03 -2.08 7.20
CA VAL A 59 -1.09 -2.73 5.90
C VAL A 59 -0.34 -1.89 4.85
N LEU A 60 -0.59 -0.59 4.82
CA LEU A 60 0.05 0.27 3.82
C LEU A 60 1.55 0.35 4.03
N THR A 61 1.98 0.40 5.28
CA THR A 61 3.41 0.41 5.60
C THR A 61 4.06 -0.89 5.15
N SER A 62 3.39 -2.01 5.35
CA SER A 62 3.94 -3.31 4.95
C SER A 62 4.08 -3.40 3.45
N PHE A 63 3.09 -2.93 2.69
CA PHE A 63 3.21 -2.91 1.24
C PHE A 63 4.38 -2.01 0.82
N GLU A 64 4.49 -0.85 1.45
CA GLU A 64 5.54 0.10 1.07
C GLU A 64 6.92 -0.49 1.35
N GLU A 65 7.10 -1.13 2.48
CA GLU A 65 8.38 -1.71 2.84
C GLU A 65 8.81 -2.82 1.90
N LEU A 66 7.85 -3.48 1.29
CA LEU A 66 8.12 -4.57 0.36
C LEU A 66 8.07 -4.13 -1.09
N CYS A 67 7.98 -2.82 -1.33
CA CYS A 67 7.94 -2.23 -2.67
C CYS A 67 6.70 -2.64 -3.46
N TRP A 68 5.61 -2.77 -2.75
CA TRP A 68 4.28 -2.99 -3.35
C TRP A 68 4.16 -4.25 -4.20
N PRO A 69 4.49 -5.42 -3.62
CA PRO A 69 4.19 -6.66 -4.33
C PRO A 69 2.67 -6.81 -4.41
N ARG A 70 2.20 -7.66 -5.30
CA ARG A 70 0.77 -7.83 -5.47
C ARG A 70 0.09 -8.35 -4.21
N ARG A 71 0.79 -9.14 -3.42
CA ARG A 71 0.25 -9.76 -2.22
C ARG A 71 1.23 -9.67 -1.07
N ILE A 72 0.73 -9.44 0.12
CA ILE A 72 1.54 -9.57 1.33
C ILE A 72 0.81 -10.49 2.30
N ASP A 73 1.56 -11.10 3.19
CA ASP A 73 0.98 -11.84 4.28
C ASP A 73 0.35 -10.85 5.27
N ASP A 74 -0.67 -11.31 5.98
CA ASP A 74 -1.39 -10.49 6.95
C ASP A 74 -0.40 -9.89 7.95
N PRO A 75 -0.21 -8.58 7.95
CA PRO A 75 0.73 -7.95 8.88
C PRO A 75 0.13 -7.59 10.22
N LEU A 76 -1.16 -7.90 10.42
CA LEU A 76 -1.85 -7.51 11.62
C LEU A 76 -1.57 -8.52 12.72
N SER A 77 -1.12 -8.04 13.84
CA SER A 77 -0.67 -8.92 14.88
C SER A 77 -1.76 -9.65 15.55
N GLY A 78 -1.45 -10.77 16.11
CA GLY A 78 -2.40 -11.70 16.61
C GLY A 78 -2.91 -11.53 18.00
N ASN A 79 -2.75 -10.40 18.64
CA ASN A 79 -3.22 -10.26 20.00
C ASN A 79 -4.61 -9.68 20.15
N SER A 80 -5.35 -9.63 19.08
CA SER A 80 -6.70 -9.10 19.13
C SER A 80 -7.67 -10.22 19.44
N GLU A 81 -8.78 -9.89 20.03
CA GLU A 81 -9.85 -10.86 20.23
C GLU A 81 -10.59 -11.09 18.94
N VAL A 82 -10.35 -10.29 17.93
CA VAL A 82 -11.01 -10.46 16.66
C VAL A 82 -10.29 -11.55 15.87
N GLU A 83 -11.07 -12.44 15.26
CA GLU A 83 -10.52 -13.49 14.44
C GLU A 83 -9.66 -12.90 13.33
N PRO A 84 -8.49 -13.48 13.05
CA PRO A 84 -7.60 -12.90 12.03
C PRO A 84 -8.25 -12.69 10.67
N LYS A 85 -9.03 -13.65 10.20
CA LYS A 85 -9.67 -13.53 8.91
C LYS A 85 -10.65 -12.37 8.88
N ARG A 86 -11.38 -12.18 9.97
CA ARG A 86 -12.32 -11.07 10.06
C ARG A 86 -11.57 -9.76 10.12
N ARG A 87 -10.48 -9.72 10.85
CA ARG A 87 -9.68 -8.48 10.97
C ARG A 87 -9.14 -8.05 9.62
N VAL A 88 -8.65 -9.02 8.83
CA VAL A 88 -8.17 -8.73 7.48
C VAL A 88 -9.32 -8.17 6.64
N ARG A 89 -10.47 -8.82 6.68
CA ARG A 89 -11.61 -8.40 5.88
C ARG A 89 -12.07 -7.00 6.24
N ASP A 90 -12.16 -6.71 7.54
CA ASP A 90 -12.61 -5.41 8.00
C ASP A 90 -11.61 -4.33 7.61
N THR A 91 -10.31 -4.63 7.69
CA THR A 91 -9.28 -3.67 7.33
C THR A 91 -9.30 -3.39 5.83
N VAL A 92 -9.48 -4.44 5.03
CA VAL A 92 -9.58 -4.28 3.58
C VAL A 92 -10.79 -3.40 3.23
N PHE A 93 -11.92 -3.64 3.89
CA PHE A 93 -13.10 -2.86 3.65
C PHE A 93 -12.82 -1.39 3.96
N ALA A 94 -12.16 -1.12 5.07
CA ALA A 94 -11.83 0.24 5.45
C ALA A 94 -10.84 0.89 4.48
N LEU A 95 -9.88 0.11 3.98
CA LEU A 95 -8.91 0.65 3.01
C LEU A 95 -9.58 1.09 1.71
N ASN A 96 -10.69 0.44 1.34
CA ASN A 96 -11.37 0.75 0.09
C ASN A 96 -12.38 1.89 0.21
N ARG A 97 -12.56 2.42 1.43
CA ARG A 97 -13.56 3.46 1.63
C ARG A 97 -12.94 4.83 1.65
N ASN A 98 -13.75 5.83 1.37
CA ASN A 98 -13.36 7.24 1.56
C ASN A 98 -12.12 7.65 0.77
N HIS A 99 -12.02 7.15 -0.46
CA HIS A 99 -10.91 7.56 -1.31
C HIS A 99 -11.12 8.99 -1.77
N VAL A 100 -10.03 9.75 -1.81
CA VAL A 100 -10.04 11.10 -2.36
C VAL A 100 -10.23 11.00 -3.88
N THR A 101 -9.53 10.06 -4.50
CA THR A 101 -9.68 9.81 -5.93
C THR A 101 -10.14 8.36 -6.09
N ALA A 102 -11.35 8.19 -6.57
CA ALA A 102 -11.94 6.87 -6.70
C ALA A 102 -11.43 6.16 -7.94
N ASN A 103 -11.62 4.86 -7.96
CA ASN A 103 -11.37 4.04 -9.16
C ASN A 103 -9.92 4.00 -9.62
N VAL A 104 -8.99 4.15 -8.69
CA VAL A 104 -7.58 4.05 -9.02
C VAL A 104 -7.05 2.67 -8.64
N LEU A 105 -7.21 2.29 -7.38
CA LEU A 105 -6.80 0.96 -6.95
C LEU A 105 -7.72 0.46 -5.85
N ALA A 106 -7.65 -0.83 -5.56
CA ALA A 106 -8.47 -1.43 -4.53
C ALA A 106 -7.69 -2.56 -3.87
N PHE A 107 -8.10 -2.91 -2.67
CA PHE A 107 -7.51 -3.99 -1.89
C PHE A 107 -8.51 -5.12 -1.75
N GLU A 108 -8.01 -6.34 -1.62
CA GLU A 108 -8.84 -7.52 -1.41
C GLU A 108 -8.15 -8.47 -0.47
N ALA A 109 -8.94 -9.18 0.32
CA ALA A 109 -8.41 -10.34 1.01
C ALA A 109 -8.18 -11.42 -0.04
N ASP A 110 -7.13 -12.24 0.14
CA ASP A 110 -6.77 -13.20 -0.90
C ASP A 110 -7.56 -14.49 -0.84
N GLY A 111 -8.53 -14.58 0.05
CA GLY A 111 -9.38 -15.75 0.15
C GLY A 111 -8.91 -16.81 1.13
N THR A 112 -7.67 -16.74 1.57
CA THR A 112 -7.14 -17.72 2.53
C THR A 112 -7.30 -17.26 3.97
N GLY A 113 -7.54 -15.98 4.16
CA GLY A 113 -7.57 -15.39 5.49
C GLY A 113 -6.20 -14.99 5.99
N THR A 114 -5.15 -15.17 5.18
CA THR A 114 -3.79 -14.89 5.61
C THR A 114 -3.07 -13.90 4.74
N GLY A 115 -3.71 -13.35 3.72
CA GLY A 115 -3.04 -12.40 2.83
C GLY A 115 -3.94 -11.31 2.32
N ILE A 116 -3.31 -10.26 1.85
CA ILE A 116 -3.99 -9.10 1.29
C ILE A 116 -3.36 -8.80 -0.06
N ILE A 117 -4.19 -8.54 -1.06
CA ILE A 117 -3.72 -8.18 -2.38
C ILE A 117 -4.24 -6.80 -2.75
N TRP A 118 -3.55 -6.16 -3.67
CA TRP A 118 -4.02 -4.91 -4.26
C TRP A 118 -4.09 -5.07 -5.77
N LYS A 119 -4.92 -4.26 -6.38
CA LYS A 119 -5.07 -4.31 -7.83
C LYS A 119 -5.48 -2.95 -8.34
N TRP A 120 -5.23 -2.73 -9.63
CA TRP A 120 -5.70 -1.52 -10.28
C TRP A 120 -7.19 -1.66 -10.54
N CYS A 121 -7.91 -0.55 -10.43
CA CYS A 121 -9.31 -0.50 -10.80
C CYS A 121 -9.40 -0.16 -12.28
N GLY A 122 -10.30 -0.78 -12.92
CA GLY A 122 -10.55 -0.46 -14.31
C GLY A 122 -9.61 -1.10 -15.26
#